data_42ea82467f2ec4f8a6fa307d8e74b3dc
#
_entry.id   42ea82467f2ec4f8a6fa307d8e74b3dc
#
_cell.length_a   1.000
_cell.length_b   1.000
_cell.length_c   1.000
_cell.angle_alpha   90.00
_cell.angle_beta   90.00
_cell.angle_gamma   90.00
#
_symmetry.space_group_name_H-M   'P 1'
#
loop_
_entity.id
_entity.type
_entity.pdbx_description
1 polymer ?
#
loop_
_entity_poly.entity_id
_entity_poly.type
_entity_poly.pdbx_seq_one_letter_code
_entity_poly.pdbx_strand_id
1 'polypeptide(L)'
;MWHVVFTKRAAKDATRLKAAGLDGKTKHLIEVVKLDPFGYLPAYEALVGSLSGLYSRRISIQHRFVYSIDPTPVECGDMFYEGTVKVIRMLTHYEKL
;
A
#
# COMPACT_ATOMS: atom_id res chain seq x y z
N MET A 1 7.16 -4.20 13.17
CA MET A 1 6.23 -4.50 12.06
C MET A 1 5.15 -3.43 11.98
N TRP A 2 4.63 -3.17 10.81
CA TRP A 2 3.63 -2.14 10.58
C TRP A 2 2.23 -2.74 10.45
N HIS A 3 1.24 -2.06 10.99
CA HIS A 3 -0.16 -2.46 10.87
C HIS A 3 -0.67 -2.03 9.50
N VAL A 4 -1.16 -2.98 8.69
CA VAL A 4 -1.63 -2.68 7.32
C VAL A 4 -3.15 -2.78 7.29
N VAL A 5 -3.78 -1.70 6.87
CA VAL A 5 -5.24 -1.61 6.70
C VAL A 5 -5.58 -1.21 5.27
N PHE A 6 -6.80 -1.51 4.84
CA PHE A 6 -7.24 -1.30 3.46
C PHE A 6 -8.51 -0.47 3.43
N THR A 7 -8.59 0.47 2.48
CA THR A 7 -9.86 1.12 2.19
C THR A 7 -10.80 0.13 1.50
N LYS A 8 -12.10 0.45 1.45
CA LYS A 8 -13.07 -0.36 0.70
C LYS A 8 -12.69 -0.47 -0.77
N ARG A 9 -12.19 0.62 -1.34
CA ARG A 9 -11.75 0.65 -2.75
C ARG A 9 -10.55 -0.29 -2.97
N ALA A 10 -9.58 -0.24 -2.07
CA ALA A 10 -8.42 -1.12 -2.15
C ALA A 10 -8.83 -2.59 -2.05
N ALA A 11 -9.77 -2.92 -1.17
CA ALA A 11 -10.27 -4.28 -1.03
C ALA A 11 -10.95 -4.77 -2.31
N LYS A 12 -11.72 -3.90 -2.98
CA LYS A 12 -12.33 -4.23 -4.28
C LYS A 12 -11.26 -4.39 -5.36
N ASP A 13 -10.23 -3.53 -5.34
CA ASP A 13 -9.13 -3.62 -6.28
C ASP A 13 -8.41 -4.97 -6.16
N ALA A 14 -8.28 -5.49 -4.94
CA ALA A 14 -7.64 -6.78 -4.70
C ALA A 14 -8.31 -7.92 -5.47
N THR A 15 -9.65 -7.93 -5.52
CA THR A 15 -10.40 -8.91 -6.28
C THR A 15 -10.09 -8.83 -7.78
N ARG A 16 -10.01 -7.62 -8.30
CA ARG A 16 -9.70 -7.38 -9.73
C ARG A 16 -8.26 -7.75 -10.05
N LEU A 17 -7.33 -7.46 -9.15
CA LEU A 17 -5.92 -7.84 -9.32
C LEU A 17 -5.75 -9.36 -9.35
N LYS A 18 -6.51 -10.08 -8.53
CA LYS A 18 -6.51 -11.53 -8.53
C LYS A 18 -7.01 -12.06 -9.87
N ALA A 19 -8.09 -11.51 -10.39
CA ALA A 19 -8.63 -11.88 -11.70
C ALA A 19 -7.63 -11.60 -12.84
N ALA A 20 -6.78 -10.58 -12.68
CA ALA A 20 -5.75 -10.22 -13.65
C ALA A 20 -4.44 -11.01 -13.47
N GLY A 21 -4.37 -11.92 -12.50
CA GLY A 21 -3.15 -12.69 -12.22
C GLY A 21 -2.06 -11.92 -11.52
N LEU A 22 -2.39 -10.78 -10.87
CA LEU A 22 -1.43 -9.91 -10.20
C LEU A 22 -1.44 -10.04 -8.67
N ASP A 23 -2.18 -10.99 -8.13
CA ASP A 23 -2.30 -11.17 -6.69
C ASP A 23 -0.98 -11.54 -6.01
N GLY A 24 -0.13 -12.32 -6.68
CA GLY A 24 1.19 -12.68 -6.16
C GLY A 24 2.07 -11.46 -5.95
N LYS A 25 2.14 -10.57 -6.93
CA LYS A 25 2.91 -9.32 -6.83
C LYS A 25 2.32 -8.39 -5.77
N THR A 26 1.00 -8.34 -5.68
CA THR A 26 0.30 -7.52 -4.70
C THR A 26 0.58 -8.01 -3.28
N LYS A 27 0.51 -9.31 -3.03
CA LYS A 27 0.83 -9.89 -1.73
C LYS A 27 2.27 -9.61 -1.33
N HIS A 28 3.20 -9.69 -2.28
CA HIS A 28 4.59 -9.36 -2.03
C HIS A 28 4.76 -7.92 -1.56
N LEU A 29 4.09 -6.96 -2.22
CA LEU A 29 4.14 -5.55 -1.83
C LEU A 29 3.53 -5.32 -0.45
N ILE A 30 2.45 -6.02 -0.12
CA ILE A 30 1.85 -5.96 1.22
C ILE A 30 2.87 -6.40 2.26
N GLU A 31 3.59 -7.49 2.03
CA GLU A 31 4.63 -7.96 2.95
C GLU A 31 5.80 -6.97 3.05
N VAL A 32 6.18 -6.35 1.94
CA VAL A 32 7.23 -5.33 1.94
C VAL A 32 6.87 -4.16 2.85
N VAL A 33 5.66 -3.58 2.68
CA VAL A 33 5.27 -2.42 3.50
C VAL A 33 4.98 -2.80 4.95
N LYS A 34 4.63 -4.04 5.21
CA LYS A 34 4.44 -4.56 6.55
C LYS A 34 5.74 -4.57 7.34
N LEU A 35 6.83 -4.90 6.69
CA LEU A 35 8.16 -4.92 7.29
C LEU A 35 8.76 -3.53 7.36
N ASP A 36 8.70 -2.78 6.27
CA ASP A 36 9.26 -1.43 6.19
C ASP A 36 8.62 -0.66 5.03
N PRO A 37 7.64 0.23 5.30
CA PRO A 37 6.99 1.00 4.24
C PRO A 37 7.92 2.03 3.58
N PHE A 38 9.06 2.33 4.19
CA PHE A 38 10.10 3.20 3.63
C PHE A 38 11.22 2.41 2.94
N GLY A 39 11.12 1.09 2.91
CA GLY A 39 12.10 0.22 2.30
C GLY A 39 12.28 0.52 0.81
N TYR A 40 13.52 0.52 0.35
CA TYR A 40 13.87 0.98 -0.98
C TYR A 40 13.64 -0.04 -2.10
N LEU A 41 13.48 -1.32 -1.77
CA LEU A 41 13.26 -2.38 -2.76
C LEU A 41 11.96 -3.13 -2.48
N PRO A 42 11.02 -3.13 -3.44
CA PRO A 42 11.06 -2.38 -4.69
C PRO A 42 10.89 -0.88 -4.46
N ALA A 43 11.44 -0.07 -5.37
CA ALA A 43 11.43 1.39 -5.23
C ALA A 43 10.02 1.93 -5.04
N TYR A 44 9.90 2.98 -4.22
CA TYR A 44 8.65 3.69 -4.05
C TYR A 44 8.83 5.16 -4.40
N GLU A 45 7.72 5.84 -4.62
CA GLU A 45 7.66 7.23 -5.02
C GLU A 45 6.76 7.99 -4.06
N ALA A 46 7.27 9.08 -3.49
CA ALA A 46 6.45 9.99 -2.71
C ALA A 46 5.69 10.90 -3.66
N LEU A 47 4.38 10.95 -3.54
CA LEU A 47 3.54 11.76 -4.40
C LEU A 47 3.53 13.21 -3.92
N VAL A 48 3.29 14.12 -4.85
CA VAL A 48 3.37 15.58 -4.60
C VAL A 48 2.05 16.27 -4.93
N GLY A 49 1.98 17.58 -4.65
CA GLY A 49 0.80 18.37 -4.93
C GLY A 49 -0.39 17.96 -4.07
N SER A 50 -1.55 17.81 -4.68
CA SER A 50 -2.78 17.41 -3.99
C SER A 50 -2.72 16.01 -3.41
N LEU A 51 -1.76 15.20 -3.82
CA LEU A 51 -1.55 13.83 -3.33
C LEU A 51 -0.40 13.73 -2.34
N SER A 52 0.10 14.85 -1.86
CA SER A 52 1.17 14.88 -0.86
C SER A 52 0.75 14.08 0.38
N GLY A 53 1.67 13.27 0.89
CA GLY A 53 1.39 12.36 2.00
C GLY A 53 1.07 10.94 1.56
N LEU A 54 0.91 10.72 0.27
CA LEU A 54 0.73 9.38 -0.29
C LEU A 54 2.01 8.90 -0.95
N TYR A 55 2.15 7.58 -1.02
CA TYR A 55 3.28 6.89 -1.62
C TYR A 55 2.78 5.86 -2.62
N SER A 56 3.58 5.60 -3.63
CA SER A 56 3.20 4.68 -4.69
C SER A 56 4.33 3.69 -4.97
N ARG A 57 3.96 2.41 -5.09
CA ARG A 57 4.85 1.36 -5.59
C ARG A 57 4.21 0.72 -6.81
N ARG A 58 5.02 0.30 -7.76
CA ARG A 58 4.51 -0.31 -8.99
C ARG A 58 4.10 -1.76 -8.72
N ILE A 59 2.88 -2.12 -9.11
CA ILE A 59 2.43 -3.51 -9.18
C ILE A 59 2.73 -4.05 -10.58
N SER A 60 2.35 -3.26 -11.60
CA SER A 60 2.59 -3.56 -13.01
C SER A 60 2.75 -2.25 -13.78
N ILE A 61 2.90 -2.32 -15.09
CA ILE A 61 2.98 -1.11 -15.93
C ILE A 61 1.76 -0.21 -15.72
N GLN A 62 0.57 -0.80 -15.52
CA GLN A 62 -0.68 -0.06 -15.44
C GLN A 62 -1.18 0.18 -14.02
N HIS A 63 -0.72 -0.60 -13.06
CA HIS A 63 -1.30 -0.60 -11.71
C HIS A 63 -0.30 -0.18 -10.66
N ARG A 64 -0.77 0.68 -9.74
CA ARG A 64 0.02 1.23 -8.65
C ARG A 64 -0.59 0.84 -7.31
N PHE A 65 0.29 0.53 -6.37
CA PHE A 65 -0.03 0.29 -4.98
C PHE A 65 0.16 1.61 -4.25
N VAL A 66 -0.94 2.28 -3.91
CA VAL A 66 -0.93 3.61 -3.31
C VAL A 66 -1.30 3.53 -1.85
N TYR A 67 -0.50 4.11 -0.98
CA TYR A 67 -0.68 4.01 0.46
C TYR A 67 -0.24 5.28 1.18
N SER A 68 -0.75 5.44 2.40
CA SER A 68 -0.30 6.46 3.34
C SER A 68 0.40 5.79 4.52
N ILE A 69 1.26 6.54 5.21
CA ILE A 69 2.01 6.05 6.36
C ILE A 69 1.72 6.95 7.54
N ASP A 70 1.26 6.35 8.64
CA ASP A 70 1.10 7.03 9.93
C ASP A 70 2.11 6.41 10.90
N PRO A 71 3.18 7.14 11.28
CA PRO A 71 4.23 6.59 12.13
C PRO A 71 3.88 6.56 13.62
N THR A 72 2.63 6.82 13.98
CA THR A 72 2.19 6.75 15.38
C THR A 72 2.11 5.28 15.80
N PRO A 73 2.87 4.85 16.82
CA PRO A 73 2.78 3.49 17.31
C PRO A 73 1.37 3.13 17.73
N VAL A 74 0.97 1.90 17.44
CA VAL A 74 -0.38 1.42 17.74
C VAL A 74 -0.32 0.01 18.33
N GLU A 75 -1.19 -0.25 19.29
CA GLU A 75 -1.39 -1.56 19.88
C GLU A 75 -2.69 -2.13 19.35
N CYS A 76 -2.64 -3.37 18.84
CA CYS A 76 -3.81 -4.05 18.31
C CYS A 76 -3.79 -5.49 18.82
N GLY A 77 -4.71 -5.81 19.74
CA GLY A 77 -4.66 -7.07 20.46
C GLY A 77 -3.40 -7.15 21.31
N ASP A 78 -2.64 -8.23 21.15
CA ASP A 78 -1.38 -8.43 21.87
C ASP A 78 -0.16 -7.94 21.07
N MET A 79 -0.39 -7.30 19.92
CA MET A 79 0.67 -6.87 19.03
C MET A 79 0.92 -5.37 19.13
N PHE A 80 2.20 -5.00 19.11
CA PHE A 80 2.64 -3.61 19.01
C PHE A 80 3.18 -3.36 17.61
N TYR A 81 2.69 -2.29 16.98
CA TYR A 81 3.11 -1.90 15.64
C TYR A 81 3.80 -0.53 15.68
N GLU A 82 4.77 -0.34 14.80
CA GLU A 82 5.51 0.92 14.68
C GLU A 82 4.64 2.05 14.15
N GLY A 83 3.58 1.71 13.45
CA GLY A 83 2.62 2.64 12.88
C GLY A 83 1.65 1.90 11.98
N THR A 84 0.90 2.66 11.19
CA THR A 84 -0.13 2.11 10.30
C THR A 84 0.16 2.49 8.85
N VAL A 85 0.07 1.50 7.97
CA VAL A 85 0.08 1.69 6.52
C VAL A 85 -1.36 1.51 6.04
N LYS A 86 -1.93 2.56 5.44
CA LYS A 86 -3.27 2.51 4.89
C LYS A 86 -3.18 2.40 3.37
N VAL A 87 -3.60 1.28 2.84
CA VAL A 87 -3.62 1.04 1.39
C VAL A 87 -4.86 1.70 0.82
N ILE A 88 -4.65 2.72 -0.02
CA ILE A 88 -5.73 3.56 -0.56
C ILE A 88 -6.30 2.95 -1.84
N ARG A 89 -5.44 2.56 -2.77
CA ARG A 89 -5.81 1.95 -4.05
C ARG A 89 -4.73 0.98 -4.50
N MET A 90 -5.12 0.00 -5.30
CA MET A 90 -4.17 -0.99 -5.83
C MET A 90 -4.34 -1.26 -7.33
N LEU A 91 -5.28 -0.63 -7.99
CA LEU A 91 -5.64 -1.00 -9.36
C LEU A 91 -5.36 0.06 -10.40
N THR A 92 -5.20 1.32 -10.03
CA THR A 92 -5.19 2.41 -11.00
C THR A 92 -3.96 3.30 -10.81
N HIS A 93 -3.76 4.22 -11.73
CA HIS A 93 -2.80 5.30 -11.55
C HIS A 93 -3.27 6.23 -10.43
N TYR A 94 -2.31 6.74 -9.65
CA TYR A 94 -2.61 7.64 -8.54
C TYR A 94 -3.31 8.94 -8.97
N GLU A 95 -3.14 9.35 -10.21
CA GLU A 95 -3.77 10.55 -10.75
C GLU A 95 -5.29 10.42 -10.90
N LYS A 96 -5.82 9.22 -10.75
CA LYS A 96 -7.27 8.94 -10.79
C LYS A 96 -7.86 8.63 -9.42
N LEU A 97 -7.16 8.98 -8.39
CA LEU A 97 -7.64 8.76 -7.01
C LEU A 97 -8.78 9.73 -6.60
#